data_f5cfd2d5fde09214046589ae72253f4e
#
_entry.id   f5cfd2d5fde09214046589ae72253f4e
#
_cell.length_a   1.000
_cell.length_b   1.000
_cell.length_c   1.000
_cell.angle_alpha   90.00
_cell.angle_beta   90.00
_cell.angle_gamma   90.00
#
_symmetry.space_group_name_H-M   'P 1'
#
loop_
_entity.id
_entity.type
_entity.pdbx_description
1 polymer ?
#
loop_
_entity_poly.entity_id
_entity_poly.type
_entity_poly.pdbx_seq_one_letter_code
_entity_poly.pdbx_strand_id
1 'polypeptide(L)'
;LPYEGVMMTAPFESGVAWFANNSSKPGRPEPGKGKGAQTAGWAYRWAEVGTSLTVGQGECWVVQASPEWSNERCDMSPDDAASELCDAFLKLVGKDQAGVKPVHVKAVIWKFAYPLNPAGDPEDESKRYLFDPDLGLGACGDWTSGPRAGDAYDSGVALGDAVAEHLAGQVEREASAGEGKAR
;
A
#
# COMPACT_ATOMS: atom_id res chain seq x y z
N LEU A 1 0.29 19.33 11.17
CA LEU A 1 1.49 18.64 11.68
C LEU A 1 2.69 18.91 10.78
N PRO A 2 3.94 18.89 11.29
CA PRO A 2 5.16 19.19 10.51
C PRO A 2 5.63 17.99 9.64
N TYR A 3 4.81 16.94 9.50
CA TYR A 3 5.17 15.71 8.77
C TYR A 3 4.28 15.53 7.54
N GLU A 4 4.86 15.02 6.47
CA GLU A 4 4.11 14.53 5.31
C GLU A 4 3.80 13.04 5.43
N GLY A 5 4.68 12.27 6.06
CA GLY A 5 4.50 10.87 6.41
C GLY A 5 5.56 10.41 7.41
N VAL A 6 5.20 9.43 8.23
CA VAL A 6 6.06 8.85 9.25
C VAL A 6 5.90 7.34 9.26
N MET A 7 7.02 6.64 9.21
CA MET A 7 7.12 5.21 9.48
C MET A 7 7.58 5.03 10.92
N MET A 8 6.83 4.28 11.70
CA MET A 8 7.22 3.95 13.06
C MET A 8 8.18 2.76 13.06
N THR A 9 9.07 2.72 14.04
CA THR A 9 9.92 1.54 14.28
C THR A 9 9.33 0.69 15.40
N ALA A 10 9.48 -0.63 15.30
CA ALA A 10 9.09 -1.53 16.38
C ALA A 10 9.93 -1.29 17.65
N PRO A 11 9.37 -1.48 18.88
CA PRO A 11 8.00 -1.92 19.13
C PRO A 11 6.96 -0.82 18.87
N PHE A 12 5.79 -1.21 18.35
CA PHE A 12 4.72 -0.28 18.01
C PHE A 12 3.80 -0.03 19.21
N GLU A 13 4.32 0.58 20.28
CA GLU A 13 3.60 0.81 21.54
C GLU A 13 2.27 1.55 21.38
N SER A 14 2.18 2.43 20.37
CA SER A 14 0.94 3.15 20.03
C SER A 14 -0.07 2.32 19.23
N GLY A 15 0.30 1.15 18.72
CA GLY A 15 -0.49 0.39 17.76
C GLY A 15 -0.47 0.95 16.34
N VAL A 16 0.16 2.11 16.11
CA VAL A 16 0.31 2.74 14.79
C VAL A 16 1.65 2.36 14.19
N ALA A 17 1.66 1.80 12.98
CA ALA A 17 2.89 1.47 12.26
C ALA A 17 3.32 2.57 11.29
N TRP A 18 2.35 3.25 10.69
CA TRP A 18 2.62 4.28 9.68
C TRP A 18 1.46 5.26 9.58
N PHE A 19 1.75 6.51 9.25
CA PHE A 19 0.75 7.49 8.89
C PHE A 19 1.29 8.50 7.87
N ALA A 20 0.40 9.07 7.06
CA ALA A 20 0.76 10.11 6.10
C ALA A 20 -0.35 11.15 5.91
N ASN A 21 0.07 12.39 5.65
CA ASN A 21 -0.82 13.47 5.25
C ASN A 21 -1.14 13.35 3.76
N ASN A 22 -2.35 12.92 3.44
CA ASN A 22 -2.79 12.82 2.06
C ASN A 22 -3.07 14.18 1.41
N SER A 23 -3.27 15.24 2.21
CA SER A 23 -3.49 16.59 1.68
C SER A 23 -2.21 17.20 1.11
N SER A 24 -1.03 16.75 1.54
CA SER A 24 0.25 17.24 1.04
C SER A 24 0.69 16.59 -0.29
N LYS A 25 0.01 15.54 -0.74
CA LYS A 25 0.40 14.81 -1.96
C LYS A 25 0.07 15.58 -3.22
N PRO A 26 0.99 15.64 -4.21
CA PRO A 26 0.73 16.30 -5.49
C PRO A 26 -0.54 15.78 -6.18
N GLY A 27 -1.32 16.67 -6.76
CA GLY A 27 -2.54 16.33 -7.51
C GLY A 27 -3.73 15.90 -6.64
N ARG A 28 -3.62 15.96 -5.33
CA ARG A 28 -4.77 15.74 -4.45
C ARG A 28 -5.55 17.04 -4.28
N PRO A 29 -6.90 17.00 -4.32
CA PRO A 29 -7.70 18.18 -4.07
C PRO A 29 -7.47 18.67 -2.64
N GLU A 30 -7.28 19.96 -2.48
CA GLU A 30 -7.26 20.56 -1.14
C GLU A 30 -8.60 20.28 -0.42
N PRO A 31 -8.56 19.88 0.86
CA PRO A 31 -9.78 19.62 1.61
C PRO A 31 -10.70 20.84 1.55
N GLY A 32 -11.90 20.67 1.00
CA GLY A 32 -12.93 21.71 0.91
C GLY A 32 -12.94 22.57 -0.36
N LYS A 33 -12.03 22.42 -1.31
CA LYS A 33 -12.00 23.18 -2.56
C LYS A 33 -12.44 22.36 -3.81
N GLY A 34 -13.48 21.57 -3.77
CA GLY A 34 -13.94 20.84 -4.95
C GLY A 34 -15.41 20.47 -4.92
N LYS A 35 -16.09 20.60 -6.05
CA LYS A 35 -17.39 19.94 -6.28
C LYS A 35 -17.13 18.42 -6.27
N GLY A 36 -17.32 17.76 -5.14
CA GLY A 36 -17.02 16.33 -4.98
C GLY A 36 -16.20 15.96 -3.75
N ALA A 37 -15.90 16.90 -2.86
CA ALA A 37 -15.20 16.64 -1.60
C ALA A 37 -15.93 15.62 -0.68
N GLN A 38 -17.13 15.19 -1.04
CA GLN A 38 -17.91 14.20 -0.31
C GLN A 38 -17.66 12.75 -0.74
N THR A 39 -16.91 12.50 -1.84
CA THR A 39 -16.79 11.17 -2.44
C THR A 39 -15.36 10.61 -2.51
N ALA A 40 -14.35 11.34 -2.08
CA ALA A 40 -13.02 10.75 -1.91
C ALA A 40 -13.04 9.89 -0.64
N GLY A 41 -13.41 8.63 -0.79
CA GLY A 41 -13.29 7.62 0.25
C GLY A 41 -11.85 7.65 0.82
N TRP A 42 -11.70 7.35 2.12
CA TRP A 42 -10.46 7.16 2.84
C TRP A 42 -9.75 8.43 3.37
N ALA A 43 -10.50 9.42 3.85
CA ALA A 43 -9.92 10.62 4.40
C ALA A 43 -10.40 10.92 5.82
N TYR A 44 -9.47 11.08 6.76
CA TYR A 44 -9.74 11.68 8.06
C TYR A 44 -9.64 13.19 7.94
N ARG A 45 -10.74 13.93 8.22
CA ARG A 45 -10.73 15.39 8.29
C ARG A 45 -10.72 15.82 9.75
N TRP A 46 -9.78 16.68 10.07
CA TRP A 46 -9.66 17.27 11.41
C TRP A 46 -10.30 18.65 11.45
N ALA A 47 -11.04 18.89 12.52
CA ALA A 47 -11.53 20.22 12.84
C ALA A 47 -11.14 20.55 14.28
N GLU A 48 -10.63 21.75 14.51
CA GLU A 48 -10.46 22.25 15.87
C GLU A 48 -11.83 22.60 16.47
N VAL A 49 -12.06 22.14 17.70
CA VAL A 49 -13.29 22.44 18.44
C VAL A 49 -13.26 23.91 18.85
N GLY A 50 -14.25 24.68 18.41
CA GLY A 50 -14.42 26.10 18.78
C GLY A 50 -14.10 27.10 17.68
N THR A 51 -13.56 26.68 16.54
CA THR A 51 -13.41 27.55 15.36
C THR A 51 -14.51 27.24 14.36
N SER A 52 -15.17 28.30 13.85
CA SER A 52 -16.06 28.17 12.68
C SER A 52 -15.23 27.63 11.52
N LEU A 53 -15.50 26.38 11.12
CA LEU A 53 -14.83 25.78 9.98
C LEU A 53 -15.21 26.56 8.73
N THR A 54 -14.30 27.37 8.23
CA THR A 54 -14.36 27.83 6.86
C THR A 54 -14.13 26.63 5.95
N VAL A 55 -15.02 26.42 4.99
CA VAL A 55 -14.90 25.39 3.95
C VAL A 55 -13.50 25.52 3.32
N GLY A 56 -12.64 24.52 3.53
CA GLY A 56 -11.27 24.51 3.02
C GLY A 56 -10.17 24.32 4.07
N GLN A 57 -10.49 24.35 5.36
CA GLN A 57 -9.53 24.11 6.43
C GLN A 57 -9.71 22.72 7.04
N GLY A 58 -8.82 21.83 6.72
CA GLY A 58 -8.78 20.49 7.28
C GLY A 58 -7.69 19.67 6.61
N GLU A 59 -7.15 18.71 7.33
CA GLU A 59 -6.15 17.78 6.82
C GLU A 59 -6.76 16.39 6.67
N CYS A 60 -6.30 15.68 5.65
CA CYS A 60 -6.66 14.28 5.40
C CYS A 60 -5.47 13.39 5.76
N TRP A 61 -5.68 12.49 6.69
CA TRP A 61 -4.63 11.57 7.14
C TRP A 61 -5.01 10.13 6.85
N VAL A 62 -4.02 9.32 6.45
CA VAL A 62 -4.10 7.86 6.39
C VAL A 62 -3.24 7.32 7.52
N VAL A 63 -3.78 6.38 8.27
CA VAL A 63 -3.11 5.74 9.40
C VAL A 63 -3.21 4.23 9.21
N GLN A 64 -2.09 3.53 9.36
CA GLN A 64 -2.04 2.08 9.33
C GLN A 64 -1.66 1.55 10.72
N ALA A 65 -2.42 0.57 11.17
CA ALA A 65 -2.12 -0.15 12.39
C ALA A 65 -0.92 -1.08 12.21
N SER A 66 -0.26 -1.41 13.32
CA SER A 66 0.77 -2.45 13.31
C SER A 66 0.17 -3.85 13.13
N PRO A 67 0.97 -4.82 12.66
CA PRO A 67 0.52 -6.21 12.57
C PRO A 67 0.03 -6.77 13.90
N GLU A 68 0.74 -6.47 14.99
CA GLU A 68 0.40 -6.93 16.34
C GLU A 68 -0.96 -6.39 16.77
N TRP A 69 -1.15 -5.08 16.66
CA TRP A 69 -2.42 -4.42 16.98
C TRP A 69 -3.57 -4.99 16.13
N SER A 70 -3.33 -5.22 14.85
CA SER A 70 -4.33 -5.74 13.92
C SER A 70 -4.71 -7.20 14.22
N ASN A 71 -3.73 -8.04 14.57
CA ASN A 71 -3.95 -9.44 14.88
C ASN A 71 -4.77 -9.61 16.18
N GLU A 72 -4.50 -8.79 17.19
CA GLU A 72 -5.26 -8.80 18.45
C GLU A 72 -6.73 -8.37 18.26
N ARG A 73 -7.03 -7.65 17.17
CA ARG A 73 -8.32 -7.01 16.89
C ARG A 73 -8.96 -7.47 15.60
N CYS A 74 -8.58 -8.63 15.09
CA CYS A 74 -9.02 -9.14 13.78
C CYS A 74 -10.56 -9.30 13.66
N ASP A 75 -11.24 -9.47 14.79
CA ASP A 75 -12.71 -9.62 14.86
C ASP A 75 -13.43 -8.33 15.29
N MET A 76 -12.69 -7.24 15.47
CA MET A 76 -13.27 -5.94 15.83
C MET A 76 -14.11 -5.38 14.67
N SER A 77 -15.15 -4.64 14.98
CA SER A 77 -15.91 -3.94 13.95
C SER A 77 -15.06 -2.84 13.29
N PRO A 78 -15.27 -2.52 12.00
CA PRO A 78 -14.56 -1.41 11.36
C PRO A 78 -14.75 -0.06 12.08
N ASP A 79 -15.92 0.18 12.67
CA ASP A 79 -16.22 1.43 13.36
C ASP A 79 -15.47 1.53 14.69
N ASP A 80 -15.40 0.43 15.45
CA ASP A 80 -14.62 0.36 16.69
C ASP A 80 -13.12 0.49 16.38
N ALA A 81 -12.64 -0.21 15.36
CA ALA A 81 -11.26 -0.12 14.91
C ALA A 81 -10.89 1.31 14.45
N ALA A 82 -11.81 1.99 13.77
CA ALA A 82 -11.65 3.38 13.36
C ALA A 82 -11.51 4.31 14.56
N SER A 83 -12.36 4.14 15.57
CA SER A 83 -12.32 4.94 16.79
C SER A 83 -11.03 4.72 17.58
N GLU A 84 -10.69 3.47 17.85
CA GLU A 84 -9.51 3.13 18.66
C GLU A 84 -8.19 3.56 17.98
N LEU A 85 -8.06 3.31 16.67
CA LEU A 85 -6.87 3.70 15.92
C LEU A 85 -6.75 5.22 15.77
N CYS A 86 -7.87 5.92 15.65
CA CYS A 86 -7.92 7.37 15.65
C CYS A 86 -7.43 7.96 16.98
N ASP A 87 -7.90 7.44 18.10
CA ASP A 87 -7.46 7.89 19.43
C ASP A 87 -5.97 7.62 19.64
N ALA A 88 -5.48 6.44 19.22
CA ALA A 88 -4.07 6.10 19.26
C ALA A 88 -3.22 7.07 18.42
N PHE A 89 -3.67 7.41 17.22
CA PHE A 89 -3.00 8.39 16.36
C PHE A 89 -2.98 9.78 16.97
N LEU A 90 -4.11 10.26 17.51
CA LEU A 90 -4.19 11.57 18.16
C LEU A 90 -3.22 11.68 19.34
N LYS A 91 -3.17 10.65 20.16
CA LYS A 91 -2.24 10.57 21.29
C LYS A 91 -0.79 10.59 20.81
N LEU A 92 -0.48 9.79 19.78
CA LEU A 92 0.87 9.71 19.20
C LEU A 92 1.37 11.08 18.69
N VAL A 93 0.50 11.86 18.06
CA VAL A 93 0.84 13.20 17.52
C VAL A 93 0.62 14.35 18.53
N GLY A 94 0.27 14.04 19.78
CA GLY A 94 0.08 15.03 20.85
C GLY A 94 -1.13 15.94 20.62
N LYS A 95 -2.17 15.46 19.96
CA LYS A 95 -3.39 16.22 19.67
C LYS A 95 -4.62 15.76 20.47
N ASP A 96 -4.50 14.72 21.28
CA ASP A 96 -5.54 14.21 22.16
C ASP A 96 -6.03 15.26 23.18
N GLN A 97 -5.12 16.07 23.72
CA GLN A 97 -5.41 17.13 24.69
C GLN A 97 -5.82 18.46 24.02
N ALA A 98 -5.64 18.61 22.73
CA ALA A 98 -5.94 19.85 22.01
C ALA A 98 -7.41 20.03 21.64
N GLY A 99 -8.29 19.10 22.03
CA GLY A 99 -9.72 19.13 21.69
C GLY A 99 -9.99 18.96 20.20
N VAL A 100 -9.03 18.45 19.44
CA VAL A 100 -9.17 18.16 18.01
C VAL A 100 -10.14 17.02 17.83
N LYS A 101 -11.16 17.21 17.00
CA LYS A 101 -12.12 16.15 16.65
C LYS A 101 -12.13 15.92 15.16
N PRO A 102 -12.01 14.65 14.73
CA PRO A 102 -12.18 14.31 13.32
C PRO A 102 -13.63 14.55 12.89
N VAL A 103 -13.83 15.10 11.69
CA VAL A 103 -15.18 15.27 11.11
C VAL A 103 -15.60 14.00 10.36
N HIS A 104 -14.67 13.13 10.03
CA HIS A 104 -14.92 11.83 9.40
C HIS A 104 -13.79 10.86 9.76
N VAL A 105 -14.15 9.66 10.20
CA VAL A 105 -13.23 8.55 10.47
C VAL A 105 -13.81 7.30 9.83
N LYS A 106 -12.97 6.52 9.17
CA LYS A 106 -13.35 5.23 8.58
C LYS A 106 -12.16 4.30 8.59
N ALA A 107 -12.34 3.06 9.04
CA ALA A 107 -11.36 2.00 8.89
C ALA A 107 -11.75 0.99 7.82
N VAL A 108 -10.76 0.32 7.28
CA VAL A 108 -10.89 -0.86 6.42
C VAL A 108 -9.98 -1.92 6.96
N ILE A 109 -10.52 -3.10 7.15
CA ILE A 109 -9.79 -4.27 7.60
C ILE A 109 -9.41 -5.10 6.38
N TRP A 110 -8.12 -5.19 6.12
CA TRP A 110 -7.58 -6.04 5.06
C TRP A 110 -7.11 -7.35 5.68
N LYS A 111 -7.90 -8.39 5.52
CA LYS A 111 -7.62 -9.71 6.12
C LYS A 111 -6.40 -10.42 5.51
N PHE A 112 -6.02 -10.06 4.27
CA PHE A 112 -4.92 -10.67 3.52
C PHE A 112 -3.97 -9.57 3.04
N ALA A 113 -3.36 -8.86 3.98
CA ALA A 113 -2.51 -7.70 3.70
C ALA A 113 -1.06 -8.07 3.34
N TYR A 114 -0.59 -9.25 3.77
CA TYR A 114 0.78 -9.70 3.58
C TYR A 114 0.86 -11.15 3.15
N PRO A 115 1.75 -11.50 2.21
CA PRO A 115 2.13 -12.88 1.99
C PRO A 115 2.95 -13.37 3.20
N LEU A 116 2.42 -14.31 3.97
CA LEU A 116 3.14 -14.90 5.11
C LEU A 116 4.23 -15.88 4.65
N ASN A 117 3.98 -16.57 3.54
CA ASN A 117 4.90 -17.51 2.94
C ASN A 117 5.03 -17.17 1.45
N PRO A 118 5.98 -16.29 1.07
CA PRO A 118 6.22 -15.99 -0.33
C PRO A 118 6.48 -17.27 -1.13
N ALA A 119 5.93 -17.35 -2.33
CA ALA A 119 6.10 -18.51 -3.19
C ALA A 119 7.49 -18.57 -3.85
N GLY A 120 8.21 -17.45 -3.80
CA GLY A 120 9.58 -17.33 -4.32
C GLY A 120 10.60 -17.12 -3.21
N ASP A 121 11.75 -16.61 -3.59
CA ASP A 121 12.85 -16.27 -2.70
C ASP A 121 13.28 -14.82 -2.99
N PRO A 122 13.15 -13.88 -2.05
CA PRO A 122 13.55 -12.49 -2.27
C PRO A 122 15.01 -12.29 -2.62
N GLU A 123 15.89 -13.21 -2.15
CA GLU A 123 17.35 -13.16 -2.39
C GLU A 123 17.74 -13.79 -3.73
N ASP A 124 16.86 -14.57 -4.35
CA ASP A 124 17.10 -15.25 -5.63
C ASP A 124 16.19 -14.67 -6.71
N GLU A 125 16.73 -13.85 -7.60
CA GLU A 125 15.98 -13.21 -8.67
C GLU A 125 15.23 -14.19 -9.57
N SER A 126 15.80 -15.38 -9.80
CA SER A 126 15.17 -16.43 -10.62
C SER A 126 13.92 -17.02 -9.97
N LYS A 127 13.71 -16.78 -8.69
CA LYS A 127 12.56 -17.26 -7.90
C LYS A 127 11.56 -16.16 -7.56
N ARG A 128 11.74 -14.95 -8.08
CA ARG A 128 10.82 -13.84 -7.85
C ARG A 128 9.56 -13.89 -8.72
N TYR A 129 9.45 -14.88 -9.59
CA TYR A 129 8.32 -15.11 -10.48
C TYR A 129 8.10 -16.60 -10.73
N LEU A 130 6.98 -16.94 -11.31
CA LEU A 130 6.72 -18.25 -11.89
C LEU A 130 6.60 -18.10 -13.40
N PHE A 131 7.29 -18.94 -14.15
CA PHE A 131 7.21 -18.95 -15.61
C PHE A 131 7.29 -20.37 -16.14
N ASP A 132 6.28 -20.73 -16.91
CA ASP A 132 6.23 -21.98 -17.68
C ASP A 132 6.29 -21.62 -19.17
N PRO A 133 7.47 -21.76 -19.81
CA PRO A 133 7.66 -21.40 -21.20
C PRO A 133 6.91 -22.32 -22.17
N ASP A 134 6.63 -23.58 -21.80
CA ASP A 134 5.93 -24.54 -22.65
C ASP A 134 4.44 -24.21 -22.75
N LEU A 135 3.86 -23.76 -21.65
CA LEU A 135 2.47 -23.29 -21.61
C LEU A 135 2.30 -21.81 -21.98
N GLY A 136 3.39 -21.05 -22.03
CA GLY A 136 3.35 -19.60 -22.25
C GLY A 136 2.68 -18.84 -21.08
N LEU A 137 2.79 -19.38 -19.86
CA LEU A 137 2.17 -18.80 -18.68
C LEU A 137 3.20 -18.23 -17.74
N GLY A 138 2.95 -17.00 -17.25
CA GLY A 138 3.77 -16.37 -16.24
C GLY A 138 2.92 -15.74 -15.14
N ALA A 139 3.43 -15.73 -13.91
CA ALA A 139 2.81 -15.07 -12.77
C ALA A 139 3.86 -14.38 -11.90
N CYS A 140 3.59 -13.15 -11.49
CA CYS A 140 4.44 -12.33 -10.64
C CYS A 140 3.62 -11.50 -9.67
N GLY A 141 4.26 -10.94 -8.66
CA GLY A 141 3.61 -10.08 -7.67
C GLY A 141 4.34 -10.08 -6.34
N ASP A 142 3.83 -9.31 -5.37
CA ASP A 142 4.35 -9.24 -4.01
C ASP A 142 4.36 -10.61 -3.29
N TRP A 143 3.41 -11.49 -3.62
CA TRP A 143 3.31 -12.83 -3.06
C TRP A 143 4.48 -13.77 -3.44
N THR A 144 5.32 -13.40 -4.41
CA THR A 144 6.52 -14.16 -4.77
C THR A 144 7.76 -13.73 -3.99
N SER A 145 7.88 -12.45 -3.65
CA SER A 145 9.13 -11.88 -3.14
C SER A 145 8.99 -11.20 -1.78
N GLY A 146 7.87 -10.53 -1.51
CA GLY A 146 7.66 -9.81 -0.26
C GLY A 146 6.57 -8.74 -0.36
N PRO A 147 6.16 -8.18 0.79
CA PRO A 147 4.94 -7.38 0.90
C PRO A 147 5.10 -5.92 0.44
N ARG A 148 6.22 -5.52 -0.12
CA ARG A 148 6.48 -4.14 -0.52
C ARG A 148 6.07 -3.91 -1.97
N ALA A 149 5.65 -2.69 -2.29
CA ALA A 149 5.39 -2.31 -3.68
C ALA A 149 6.61 -2.48 -4.60
N GLY A 150 7.82 -2.26 -4.06
CA GLY A 150 9.08 -2.54 -4.75
C GLY A 150 9.24 -4.03 -5.08
N ASP A 151 8.92 -4.92 -4.15
CA ASP A 151 9.02 -6.37 -4.34
C ASP A 151 8.10 -6.84 -5.49
N ALA A 152 6.88 -6.28 -5.57
CA ALA A 152 5.96 -6.54 -6.68
C ALA A 152 6.49 -6.02 -8.03
N TYR A 153 7.11 -4.85 -8.03
CA TYR A 153 7.74 -4.27 -9.23
C TYR A 153 8.91 -5.13 -9.70
N ASP A 154 9.83 -5.48 -8.80
CA ASP A 154 11.02 -6.29 -9.11
C ASP A 154 10.61 -7.68 -9.63
N SER A 155 9.58 -8.29 -9.04
CA SER A 155 8.99 -9.53 -9.53
C SER A 155 8.46 -9.41 -10.96
N GLY A 156 7.80 -8.29 -11.28
CA GLY A 156 7.32 -8.01 -12.63
C GLY A 156 8.43 -7.82 -13.65
N VAL A 157 9.49 -7.10 -13.28
CA VAL A 157 10.68 -6.91 -14.13
C VAL A 157 11.35 -8.24 -14.42
N ALA A 158 11.61 -9.04 -13.37
CA ALA A 158 12.26 -10.34 -13.53
C ALA A 158 11.47 -11.30 -14.45
N LEU A 159 10.14 -11.32 -14.32
CA LEU A 159 9.30 -12.10 -15.26
C LEU A 159 9.38 -11.54 -16.68
N GLY A 160 9.34 -10.22 -16.85
CA GLY A 160 9.45 -9.58 -18.17
C GLY A 160 10.75 -9.93 -18.88
N ASP A 161 11.87 -9.89 -18.17
CA ASP A 161 13.18 -10.26 -18.70
C ASP A 161 13.25 -11.74 -19.08
N ALA A 162 12.72 -12.65 -18.25
CA ALA A 162 12.68 -14.08 -18.56
C ALA A 162 11.82 -14.39 -19.80
N VAL A 163 10.69 -13.72 -19.96
CA VAL A 163 9.83 -13.86 -21.16
C VAL A 163 10.56 -13.32 -22.40
N ALA A 164 11.22 -12.17 -22.31
CA ALA A 164 11.96 -11.59 -23.43
C ALA A 164 13.10 -12.49 -23.88
N GLU A 165 13.88 -13.05 -22.94
CA GLU A 165 14.95 -14.01 -23.23
C GLU A 165 14.41 -15.28 -23.90
N HIS A 166 13.31 -15.83 -23.40
CA HIS A 166 12.67 -17.01 -23.98
C HIS A 166 12.23 -16.76 -25.44
N LEU A 167 11.58 -15.62 -25.70
CA LEU A 167 11.12 -15.27 -27.05
C LEU A 167 12.29 -15.03 -28.00
N ALA A 168 13.35 -14.36 -27.57
CA ALA A 168 14.56 -14.18 -28.38
C ALA A 168 15.19 -15.53 -28.78
N GLY A 169 15.29 -16.46 -27.83
CA GLY A 169 15.79 -17.80 -28.11
C GLY A 169 14.87 -18.63 -29.04
N GLN A 170 13.56 -18.37 -29.06
CA GLN A 170 12.66 -19.00 -30.05
C GLN A 170 12.94 -18.46 -31.47
N VAL A 171 13.07 -17.15 -31.63
CA VAL A 171 13.37 -16.53 -32.93
C VAL A 171 14.68 -17.04 -33.52
N GLU A 172 15.72 -17.15 -32.71
CA GLU A 172 17.02 -17.68 -33.13
C GLU A 172 16.92 -19.14 -33.58
N ARG A 173 16.19 -19.98 -32.85
CA ARG A 173 15.98 -21.40 -33.23
C ARG A 173 15.22 -21.52 -34.55
N GLU A 174 14.19 -20.70 -34.77
CA GLU A 174 13.42 -20.70 -36.01
C GLU A 174 14.25 -20.23 -37.21
N ALA A 175 15.07 -19.18 -37.02
CA ALA A 175 15.98 -18.69 -38.05
C ALA A 175 17.00 -19.77 -38.46
N SER A 176 17.61 -20.44 -37.48
CA SER A 176 18.58 -21.53 -37.73
C SER A 176 17.96 -22.75 -38.40
N ALA A 177 16.72 -23.08 -38.06
CA ALA A 177 15.99 -24.19 -38.68
C ALA A 177 15.56 -23.90 -40.12
N GLY A 178 15.32 -22.61 -40.46
CA GLY A 178 15.02 -22.13 -41.80
C GLY A 178 16.21 -22.24 -42.75
N GLU A 179 17.39 -21.93 -42.30
CA GLU A 179 18.63 -22.01 -43.10
C GLU A 179 19.03 -23.47 -43.44
N GLY A 180 18.76 -24.42 -42.56
CA GLY A 180 19.05 -25.82 -42.77
C GLY A 180 18.15 -26.51 -43.81
N LYS A 181 16.97 -25.95 -44.12
CA LYS A 181 16.04 -26.47 -45.17
C LYS A 181 16.28 -25.89 -46.56
N ALA A 182 17.13 -24.89 -46.70
CA ALA A 182 17.44 -24.25 -47.99
C ALA A 182 18.73 -24.81 -48.65
N ARG A 183 19.32 -25.82 -48.09
CA ARG A 183 20.44 -26.60 -48.68
C ARG A 183 19.99 -28.01 -49.03
#